data_897c8417256693b45d975dfe014052c5
#
_entry.id   897c8417256693b45d975dfe014052c5
#
_cell.length_a   1.000
_cell.length_b   1.000
_cell.length_c   1.000
_cell.angle_alpha   90.00
_cell.angle_beta   90.00
_cell.angle_gamma   90.00
#
_symmetry.space_group_name_H-M   'P 1'
#
loop_
_entity.id
_entity.type
_entity.pdbx_description
1 polymer ?
#
loop_
_entity_poly.entity_id
_entity_poly.type
_entity_poly.pdbx_seq_one_letter_code
_entity_poly.pdbx_strand_id
1 'polypeptide(L)'
;MQIGEVASFQNGYAFKSKDFVQDGKYKIIKIKELKNGKVRFFNDSASVNVDDERIIEKYIVEKGDVLFALTGDPVNKNNPLSWVGRVSVYEDDQLVLLNQRVCKLIPKKRLNAKYIYYYFRVFNNFYALASIAKGSASQANISTKDIEAMEITLPSLNIQNKIVSVLDSIEEKINQNNKINKNLCCR
;
A
#
# COMPACT_ATOMS: atom_id res chain seq x y z
N MET A 1 -6.10 19.13 -9.72
CA MET A 1 -4.81 18.70 -10.31
C MET A 1 -4.76 17.20 -10.35
N GLN A 2 -4.03 16.60 -11.31
CA GLN A 2 -3.87 15.15 -11.35
C GLN A 2 -2.80 14.66 -10.36
N ILE A 3 -2.98 13.45 -9.82
CA ILE A 3 -1.99 12.82 -8.91
C ILE A 3 -0.61 12.71 -9.59
N GLY A 4 -0.57 12.39 -10.88
CA GLY A 4 0.67 12.28 -11.65
C GLY A 4 1.52 13.56 -11.73
N GLU A 5 0.93 14.74 -11.45
CA GLU A 5 1.69 15.98 -11.36
C GLU A 5 2.58 16.03 -10.09
N VAL A 6 2.19 15.33 -9.02
CA VAL A 6 2.84 15.38 -7.69
C VAL A 6 3.42 14.05 -7.22
N ALA A 7 3.10 12.95 -7.90
CA ALA A 7 3.64 11.62 -7.62
C ALA A 7 3.86 10.84 -8.92
N SER A 8 4.64 9.78 -8.83
CA SER A 8 4.70 8.68 -9.80
C SER A 8 4.55 7.36 -9.05
N PHE A 9 4.33 6.28 -9.78
CA PHE A 9 4.14 4.97 -9.17
C PHE A 9 5.08 3.95 -9.81
N GLN A 10 5.71 3.15 -8.96
CA GLN A 10 6.59 2.08 -9.36
C GLN A 10 5.90 0.73 -9.16
N ASN A 11 5.69 -0.02 -10.22
CA ASN A 11 5.20 -1.41 -10.14
C ASN A 11 6.27 -2.31 -9.52
N GLY A 12 5.84 -3.35 -8.81
CA GLY A 12 6.75 -4.37 -8.30
C GLY A 12 7.25 -5.35 -9.36
N TYR A 13 8.16 -6.23 -8.95
CA TYR A 13 8.79 -7.23 -9.80
C TYR A 13 7.92 -8.48 -9.95
N ALA A 14 7.97 -9.09 -11.15
CA ALA A 14 7.24 -10.32 -11.48
C ALA A 14 8.04 -11.55 -11.06
N PHE A 15 8.13 -11.82 -9.75
CA PHE A 15 8.76 -13.04 -9.26
C PHE A 15 8.01 -14.28 -9.77
N LYS A 16 8.75 -15.26 -10.25
CA LYS A 16 8.18 -16.53 -10.73
C LYS A 16 7.85 -17.43 -9.53
N SER A 17 6.83 -18.25 -9.65
CA SER A 17 6.40 -19.15 -8.57
C SER A 17 7.51 -20.10 -8.11
N LYS A 18 8.41 -20.51 -9.00
CA LYS A 18 9.58 -21.36 -8.68
C LYS A 18 10.65 -20.65 -7.83
N ASP A 19 10.64 -19.33 -7.79
CA ASP A 19 11.65 -18.54 -7.07
C ASP A 19 11.24 -18.34 -5.59
N PHE A 20 9.99 -18.70 -5.24
CA PHE A 20 9.51 -18.57 -3.86
C PHE A 20 10.03 -19.69 -2.99
N VAL A 21 10.56 -19.32 -1.83
CA VAL A 21 11.06 -20.22 -0.79
C VAL A 21 10.39 -19.90 0.55
N GLN A 22 10.44 -20.82 1.50
CA GLN A 22 9.76 -20.64 2.78
C GLN A 22 10.47 -19.57 3.65
N ASP A 23 11.80 -19.62 3.74
CA ASP A 23 12.61 -18.73 4.57
C ASP A 23 13.71 -18.05 3.74
N GLY A 24 13.27 -17.26 2.74
CA GLY A 24 14.19 -16.48 1.90
C GLY A 24 14.68 -15.21 2.57
N LYS A 25 15.78 -14.69 2.05
CA LYS A 25 16.42 -13.45 2.53
C LYS A 25 15.47 -12.24 2.54
N TYR A 26 14.57 -12.17 1.55
CA TYR A 26 13.63 -11.07 1.40
C TYR A 26 12.19 -11.58 1.41
N LYS A 27 11.35 -11.05 2.28
CA LYS A 27 9.89 -11.24 2.18
C LYS A 27 9.33 -10.45 1.01
N ILE A 28 8.25 -10.98 0.42
CA ILE A 28 7.59 -10.37 -0.74
C ILE A 28 6.26 -9.77 -0.33
N ILE A 29 6.08 -8.49 -0.62
CA ILE A 29 4.78 -7.84 -0.45
C ILE A 29 3.91 -8.14 -1.66
N LYS A 30 2.89 -8.98 -1.47
CA LYS A 30 1.79 -9.24 -2.40
C LYS A 30 0.51 -8.55 -1.90
N ILE A 31 -0.57 -8.65 -2.64
CA ILE A 31 -1.86 -8.05 -2.27
C ILE A 31 -2.37 -8.55 -0.91
N LYS A 32 -2.11 -9.81 -0.56
CA LYS A 32 -2.61 -10.40 0.70
C LYS A 32 -1.98 -9.77 1.94
N GLU A 33 -0.77 -9.21 1.82
CA GLU A 33 -0.06 -8.53 2.88
C GLU A 33 -0.60 -7.11 3.14
N LEU A 34 -1.37 -6.50 2.20
CA LEU A 34 -2.00 -5.21 2.39
C LEU A 34 -3.31 -5.37 3.18
N LYS A 35 -3.27 -5.14 4.49
CA LYS A 35 -4.41 -5.34 5.41
C LYS A 35 -4.68 -4.11 6.28
N ASN A 36 -5.88 -3.56 6.17
CA ASN A 36 -6.37 -2.46 7.00
C ASN A 36 -5.41 -1.24 7.03
N GLY A 37 -4.85 -0.88 5.88
CA GLY A 37 -3.94 0.24 5.74
C GLY A 37 -2.49 -0.04 6.12
N LYS A 38 -2.14 -1.25 6.52
CA LYS A 38 -0.78 -1.65 6.89
C LYS A 38 -0.32 -2.86 6.11
N VAL A 39 1.00 -3.03 5.99
CA VAL A 39 1.58 -4.28 5.51
C VAL A 39 1.71 -5.24 6.68
N ARG A 40 1.21 -6.46 6.51
CA ARG A 40 1.31 -7.52 7.53
C ARG A 40 1.73 -8.83 6.89
N PHE A 41 2.77 -9.44 7.44
CA PHE A 41 3.20 -10.76 7.01
C PHE A 41 2.53 -11.86 7.85
N PHE A 42 2.32 -12.99 7.22
CA PHE A 42 1.72 -14.21 7.78
C PHE A 42 2.72 -15.36 7.67
N ASN A 43 2.46 -16.48 8.33
CA ASN A 43 3.33 -17.66 8.27
C ASN A 43 3.51 -18.20 6.84
N ASP A 44 2.52 -17.99 5.97
CA ASP A 44 2.52 -18.38 4.57
C ASP A 44 2.91 -17.24 3.61
N SER A 45 3.43 -16.13 4.12
CA SER A 45 3.93 -15.05 3.27
C SER A 45 5.18 -15.49 2.52
N ALA A 46 5.16 -15.27 1.20
CA ALA A 46 6.24 -15.71 0.33
C ALA A 46 7.53 -14.91 0.60
N SER A 47 8.66 -15.60 0.45
CA SER A 47 9.98 -14.99 0.44
C SER A 47 10.82 -15.50 -0.74
N VAL A 48 11.90 -14.81 -1.04
CA VAL A 48 12.82 -15.12 -2.14
C VAL A 48 14.27 -14.92 -1.71
N ASN A 49 15.17 -15.61 -2.41
CA ASN A 49 16.59 -15.28 -2.45
C ASN A 49 16.87 -14.57 -3.77
N VAL A 50 17.34 -13.34 -3.71
CA VAL A 50 17.70 -12.52 -4.87
C VAL A 50 19.11 -12.00 -4.64
N ASP A 51 19.99 -12.25 -5.61
CA ASP A 51 21.39 -11.79 -5.59
C ASP A 51 21.62 -10.65 -6.59
N ASP A 52 20.68 -10.37 -7.52
CA ASP A 52 20.76 -9.26 -8.45
C ASP A 52 20.48 -7.94 -7.74
N GLU A 53 21.54 -7.19 -7.46
CA GLU A 53 21.47 -5.90 -6.75
C GLU A 53 20.53 -4.90 -7.46
N ARG A 54 20.43 -4.93 -8.80
CA ARG A 54 19.53 -4.05 -9.56
C ARG A 54 18.06 -4.34 -9.26
N ILE A 55 17.71 -5.61 -9.04
CA ILE A 55 16.35 -5.99 -8.63
C ILE A 55 16.10 -5.53 -7.20
N ILE A 56 17.07 -5.74 -6.30
CA ILE A 56 16.95 -5.33 -4.90
C ILE A 56 16.77 -3.83 -4.82
N GLU A 57 17.70 -3.03 -5.32
CA GLU A 57 17.67 -1.57 -5.27
C GLU A 57 16.38 -1.00 -5.86
N LYS A 58 15.92 -1.56 -6.98
CA LYS A 58 14.74 -1.05 -7.67
C LYS A 58 13.44 -1.38 -6.95
N TYR A 59 13.32 -2.57 -6.35
CA TYR A 59 12.04 -3.06 -5.83
C TYR A 59 11.98 -3.18 -4.31
N ILE A 60 13.01 -2.71 -3.62
CA ILE A 60 13.01 -2.62 -2.16
C ILE A 60 11.91 -1.67 -1.68
N VAL A 61 11.26 -2.08 -0.59
CA VAL A 61 10.28 -1.26 0.13
C VAL A 61 10.87 -0.89 1.48
N GLU A 62 10.85 0.40 1.78
CA GLU A 62 11.39 0.97 2.98
C GLU A 62 10.26 1.45 3.91
N LYS A 63 10.59 1.60 5.18
CA LYS A 63 9.67 2.13 6.19
C LYS A 63 9.13 3.51 5.79
N GLY A 64 7.82 3.65 5.81
CA GLY A 64 7.13 4.86 5.39
C GLY A 64 6.62 4.81 3.94
N ASP A 65 7.04 3.84 3.14
CA ASP A 65 6.56 3.68 1.78
C ASP A 65 5.05 3.41 1.75
N VAL A 66 4.37 4.11 0.83
CA VAL A 66 2.93 3.98 0.60
C VAL A 66 2.68 3.10 -0.61
N LEU A 67 1.89 2.05 -0.42
CA LEU A 67 1.68 0.98 -1.38
C LEU A 67 0.21 0.88 -1.78
N PHE A 68 -0.05 0.52 -3.04
CA PHE A 68 -1.39 0.33 -3.58
C PHE A 68 -1.55 -1.07 -4.19
N ALA A 69 -2.68 -1.72 -3.90
CA ALA A 69 -3.06 -2.96 -4.55
C ALA A 69 -3.57 -2.68 -5.97
N LEU A 70 -2.87 -3.17 -6.99
CA LEU A 70 -3.25 -3.02 -8.39
C LEU A 70 -4.30 -4.03 -8.86
N THR A 71 -4.61 -5.01 -8.03
CA THR A 71 -5.60 -6.06 -8.31
C THR A 71 -6.40 -6.34 -7.03
N GLY A 72 -7.67 -6.66 -7.20
CA GLY A 72 -8.57 -6.99 -6.10
C GLY A 72 -9.97 -7.31 -6.60
N ASP A 73 -10.92 -7.38 -5.69
CA ASP A 73 -12.33 -7.50 -6.05
C ASP A 73 -12.86 -6.19 -6.63
N PRO A 74 -13.81 -6.25 -7.56
CA PRO A 74 -14.53 -5.07 -8.03
C PRO A 74 -15.50 -4.54 -6.97
N VAL A 75 -15.90 -3.27 -7.09
CA VAL A 75 -16.77 -2.57 -6.12
C VAL A 75 -18.19 -3.15 -6.01
N ASN A 76 -18.62 -4.00 -6.93
CA ASN A 76 -19.90 -4.71 -6.83
C ASN A 76 -19.89 -5.87 -5.82
N LYS A 77 -18.73 -6.24 -5.27
CA LYS A 77 -18.61 -7.16 -4.13
C LYS A 77 -18.84 -6.42 -2.82
N ASN A 78 -19.61 -7.01 -1.92
CA ASN A 78 -20.02 -6.38 -0.66
C ASN A 78 -18.91 -6.30 0.42
N ASN A 79 -17.66 -6.52 0.05
CA ASN A 79 -16.53 -6.43 0.99
C ASN A 79 -15.48 -5.41 0.54
N PRO A 80 -15.56 -4.15 0.99
CA PRO A 80 -14.57 -3.14 0.64
C PRO A 80 -13.12 -3.51 1.01
N LEU A 81 -12.93 -4.38 1.99
CA LEU A 81 -11.59 -4.82 2.42
C LEU A 81 -10.88 -5.70 1.38
N SER A 82 -11.58 -6.19 0.37
CA SER A 82 -11.01 -6.98 -0.72
C SER A 82 -10.92 -6.22 -2.05
N TRP A 83 -11.50 -5.01 -2.15
CA TRP A 83 -11.50 -4.23 -3.39
C TRP A 83 -10.10 -3.86 -3.86
N VAL A 84 -9.96 -3.70 -5.18
CA VAL A 84 -8.76 -3.13 -5.82
C VAL A 84 -8.49 -1.71 -5.32
N GLY A 85 -7.25 -1.23 -5.41
CA GLY A 85 -6.89 0.14 -5.00
C GLY A 85 -6.67 0.34 -3.49
N ARG A 86 -6.71 -0.73 -2.69
CA ARG A 86 -6.39 -0.62 -1.26
C ARG A 86 -5.01 -0.02 -1.07
N VAL A 87 -4.93 0.95 -0.15
CA VAL A 87 -3.68 1.62 0.22
C VAL A 87 -3.18 1.09 1.55
N SER A 88 -1.88 0.93 1.69
CA SER A 88 -1.21 0.54 2.93
C SER A 88 0.13 1.26 3.07
N VAL A 89 0.55 1.48 4.31
CA VAL A 89 1.90 1.97 4.63
C VAL A 89 2.74 0.84 5.19
N TYR A 90 4.02 0.80 4.82
CA TYR A 90 4.99 -0.13 5.39
C TYR A 90 5.63 0.50 6.62
N GLU A 91 5.53 -0.15 7.78
CA GLU A 91 5.97 0.41 9.07
C GLU A 91 7.12 -0.37 9.73
N ASP A 92 7.59 -1.45 9.11
CA ASP A 92 8.66 -2.29 9.64
C ASP A 92 10.03 -1.86 9.10
N ASP A 93 11.11 -2.25 9.78
CA ASP A 93 12.49 -1.99 9.37
C ASP A 93 13.10 -3.17 8.58
N GLN A 94 12.35 -4.28 8.40
CA GLN A 94 12.81 -5.43 7.63
C GLN A 94 12.89 -5.09 6.14
N LEU A 95 13.96 -5.53 5.46
CA LEU A 95 14.08 -5.40 4.01
C LEU A 95 13.12 -6.35 3.31
N VAL A 96 12.27 -5.80 2.45
CA VAL A 96 11.22 -6.53 1.74
C VAL A 96 11.15 -6.06 0.29
N LEU A 97 10.64 -6.91 -0.61
CA LEU A 97 10.56 -6.60 -2.03
C LEU A 97 9.11 -6.54 -2.52
N LEU A 98 8.88 -5.67 -3.49
CA LEU A 98 7.56 -5.38 -4.04
C LEU A 98 7.20 -6.34 -5.17
N ASN A 99 6.02 -7.00 -5.08
CA ASN A 99 5.50 -7.88 -6.13
C ASN A 99 4.68 -7.11 -7.19
N GLN A 100 4.66 -7.59 -8.42
CA GLN A 100 4.03 -6.98 -9.61
C GLN A 100 2.57 -6.53 -9.47
N ARG A 101 1.81 -7.06 -8.50
CA ARG A 101 0.41 -6.70 -8.26
C ARG A 101 0.23 -5.61 -7.21
N VAL A 102 1.34 -5.04 -6.77
CA VAL A 102 1.39 -3.91 -5.85
C VAL A 102 2.30 -2.86 -6.46
N CYS A 103 1.96 -1.59 -6.30
CA CYS A 103 2.86 -0.49 -6.66
C CYS A 103 3.20 0.37 -5.45
N LYS A 104 4.37 1.02 -5.53
CA LYS A 104 4.87 1.98 -4.56
C LYS A 104 4.68 3.39 -5.08
N LEU A 105 4.14 4.28 -4.25
CA LEU A 105 4.06 5.70 -4.53
C LEU A 105 5.42 6.36 -4.35
N ILE A 106 5.87 7.09 -5.36
CA ILE A 106 7.10 7.90 -5.34
C ILE A 106 6.70 9.38 -5.32
N PRO A 107 6.78 10.06 -4.16
CA PRO A 107 6.35 11.45 -4.05
C PRO A 107 7.33 12.40 -4.74
N LYS A 108 6.80 13.45 -5.37
CA LYS A 108 7.56 14.60 -5.85
C LYS A 108 7.61 15.69 -4.76
N LYS A 109 8.44 16.73 -4.95
CA LYS A 109 8.77 17.76 -3.93
C LYS A 109 7.58 18.42 -3.20
N ARG A 110 6.37 18.40 -3.76
CA ARG A 110 5.18 19.07 -3.21
C ARG A 110 4.24 18.14 -2.46
N LEU A 111 4.59 16.85 -2.33
CA LEU A 111 3.72 15.84 -1.77
C LEU A 111 4.34 15.16 -0.55
N ASN A 112 3.57 15.11 0.54
CA ASN A 112 3.78 14.15 1.62
C ASN A 112 3.09 12.82 1.26
N ALA A 113 3.84 11.73 1.14
CA ALA A 113 3.30 10.43 0.75
C ALA A 113 2.18 9.94 1.70
N LYS A 114 2.33 10.16 3.01
CA LYS A 114 1.31 9.79 4.00
C LYS A 114 0.01 10.60 3.85
N TYR A 115 0.04 11.79 3.26
CA TYR A 115 -1.18 12.52 2.95
C TYR A 115 -2.03 11.73 1.94
N ILE A 116 -1.42 11.18 0.89
CA ILE A 116 -2.12 10.31 -0.08
C ILE A 116 -2.62 9.02 0.58
N TYR A 117 -1.83 8.43 1.48
CA TYR A 117 -2.29 7.29 2.28
C TYR A 117 -3.58 7.62 3.04
N TYR A 118 -3.64 8.71 3.80
CA TYR A 118 -4.84 9.10 4.52
C TYR A 118 -5.98 9.53 3.59
N TYR A 119 -5.68 10.20 2.48
CA TYR A 119 -6.67 10.60 1.48
C TYR A 119 -7.45 9.40 0.95
N PHE A 120 -6.79 8.31 0.59
CA PHE A 120 -7.45 7.10 0.11
C PHE A 120 -7.95 6.17 1.22
N ARG A 121 -7.77 6.49 2.48
CA ARG A 121 -8.47 5.82 3.59
C ARG A 121 -9.86 6.41 3.84
N VAL A 122 -10.17 7.56 3.31
CA VAL A 122 -11.54 8.09 3.27
C VAL A 122 -12.35 7.27 2.27
N PHE A 123 -13.47 6.69 2.71
CA PHE A 123 -14.27 5.74 1.92
C PHE A 123 -14.62 6.27 0.53
N ASN A 124 -15.11 7.52 0.41
CA ASN A 124 -15.50 8.08 -0.88
C ASN A 124 -14.33 8.19 -1.87
N ASN A 125 -13.15 8.55 -1.40
CA ASN A 125 -11.94 8.63 -2.23
C ASN A 125 -11.45 7.24 -2.65
N PHE A 126 -11.48 6.28 -1.73
CA PHE A 126 -11.18 4.89 -2.03
C PHE A 126 -12.19 4.27 -3.00
N TYR A 127 -13.48 4.53 -2.81
CA TYR A 127 -14.52 4.07 -3.72
C TYR A 127 -14.34 4.65 -5.13
N ALA A 128 -14.03 5.93 -5.25
CA ALA A 128 -13.73 6.57 -6.55
C ALA A 128 -12.53 5.89 -7.23
N LEU A 129 -11.45 5.60 -6.50
CA LEU A 129 -10.28 4.87 -7.01
C LEU A 129 -10.64 3.45 -7.45
N ALA A 130 -11.37 2.71 -6.63
CA ALA A 130 -11.74 1.33 -6.94
C ALA A 130 -12.73 1.24 -8.13
N SER A 131 -13.56 2.28 -8.32
CA SER A 131 -14.59 2.33 -9.37
C SER A 131 -14.03 2.54 -10.79
N ILE A 132 -12.83 3.10 -10.93
CA ILE A 132 -12.18 3.25 -12.25
C ILE A 132 -11.48 1.98 -12.72
N ALA A 133 -11.40 0.95 -11.87
CA ALA A 133 -10.76 -0.31 -12.21
C ALA A 133 -11.51 -1.05 -13.32
N LYS A 134 -10.74 -1.76 -14.14
CA LYS A 134 -11.23 -2.55 -15.28
C LYS A 134 -11.05 -4.03 -14.96
N GLY A 135 -11.92 -4.89 -15.49
CA GLY A 135 -11.78 -6.32 -15.31
C GLY A 135 -13.08 -7.09 -15.44
N SER A 136 -13.11 -8.29 -14.88
CA SER A 136 -14.26 -9.19 -14.87
C SER A 136 -15.08 -9.05 -13.58
N ALA A 137 -16.22 -9.76 -13.51
CA ALA A 137 -17.05 -9.80 -12.31
C ALA A 137 -16.32 -10.41 -11.08
N SER A 138 -15.21 -11.12 -11.29
CA SER A 138 -14.44 -11.79 -10.22
C SER A 138 -13.12 -11.10 -9.88
N GLN A 139 -12.59 -10.26 -10.78
CA GLN A 139 -11.30 -9.61 -10.58
C GLN A 139 -11.24 -8.26 -11.29
N ALA A 140 -10.92 -7.22 -10.54
CA ALA A 140 -10.67 -5.87 -11.03
C ALA A 140 -9.17 -5.54 -10.98
N ASN A 141 -8.72 -4.76 -11.95
CA ASN A 141 -7.34 -4.29 -12.05
C ASN A 141 -7.33 -2.78 -12.31
N ILE A 142 -6.38 -2.10 -11.70
CA ILE A 142 -6.09 -0.68 -11.92
C ILE A 142 -4.63 -0.54 -12.34
N SER A 143 -4.34 0.32 -13.30
CA SER A 143 -2.97 0.62 -13.67
C SER A 143 -2.43 1.83 -12.89
N THR A 144 -1.11 1.96 -12.81
CA THR A 144 -0.50 3.17 -12.23
C THR A 144 -0.89 4.44 -12.97
N LYS A 145 -1.10 4.35 -14.30
CA LYS A 145 -1.58 5.47 -15.11
C LYS A 145 -3.00 5.90 -14.76
N ASP A 146 -3.88 4.94 -14.43
CA ASP A 146 -5.25 5.26 -13.98
C ASP A 146 -5.20 6.01 -12.64
N ILE A 147 -4.30 5.62 -11.72
CA ILE A 147 -4.10 6.33 -10.44
C ILE A 147 -3.52 7.73 -10.68
N GLU A 148 -2.52 7.86 -11.55
CA GLU A 148 -1.88 9.13 -11.90
C GLU A 148 -2.87 10.12 -12.55
N ALA A 149 -3.83 9.64 -13.31
CA ALA A 149 -4.85 10.45 -13.98
C ALA A 149 -5.97 10.95 -13.04
N MET A 150 -6.10 10.39 -11.83
CA MET A 150 -7.11 10.84 -10.86
C MET A 150 -6.88 12.28 -10.44
N GLU A 151 -7.98 13.05 -10.39
CA GLU A 151 -7.96 14.41 -9.88
C GLU A 151 -8.07 14.43 -8.37
N ILE A 152 -7.22 15.25 -7.74
CA ILE A 152 -7.25 15.50 -6.30
C ILE A 152 -7.20 17.00 -5.99
N THR A 153 -7.78 17.36 -4.86
CA THR A 153 -7.54 18.67 -4.23
C THR A 153 -6.37 18.51 -3.26
N LEU A 154 -5.24 19.14 -3.60
CA LEU A 154 -4.02 19.04 -2.81
C LEU A 154 -3.74 20.37 -2.09
N PRO A 155 -3.77 20.40 -0.74
CA PRO A 155 -3.39 21.59 0.02
C PRO A 155 -1.88 21.82 -0.04
N SER A 156 -1.40 22.95 0.47
CA SER A 156 0.04 23.22 0.59
C SER A 156 0.74 22.15 1.42
N LEU A 157 2.02 21.90 1.15
CA LEU A 157 2.81 20.87 1.86
C LEU A 157 2.78 21.08 3.40
N ASN A 158 2.78 22.32 3.86
CA ASN A 158 2.66 22.63 5.28
C ASN A 158 1.32 22.14 5.87
N ILE A 159 0.23 22.33 5.16
CA ILE A 159 -1.10 21.84 5.59
C ILE A 159 -1.14 20.30 5.52
N GLN A 160 -0.58 19.68 4.46
CA GLN A 160 -0.47 18.22 4.38
C GLN A 160 0.27 17.66 5.61
N ASN A 161 1.41 18.24 5.97
CA ASN A 161 2.21 17.80 7.12
C ASN A 161 1.46 17.95 8.45
N LYS A 162 0.68 19.03 8.64
CA LYS A 162 -0.17 19.20 9.83
C LYS A 162 -1.27 18.13 9.90
N ILE A 163 -1.94 17.86 8.78
CA ILE A 163 -2.97 16.81 8.71
C ILE A 163 -2.36 15.45 9.05
N VAL A 164 -1.24 15.10 8.42
CA VAL A 164 -0.54 13.84 8.65
C VAL A 164 -0.13 13.70 10.12
N SER A 165 0.46 14.74 10.72
CA SER A 165 0.88 14.72 12.13
C SER A 165 -0.29 14.43 13.10
N VAL A 166 -1.45 15.03 12.87
CA VAL A 166 -2.64 14.79 13.70
C VAL A 166 -3.13 13.35 13.53
N LEU A 167 -3.24 12.87 12.29
CA LEU A 167 -3.74 11.53 12.00
C LEU A 167 -2.76 10.43 12.47
N ASP A 168 -1.45 10.66 12.32
CA ASP A 168 -0.42 9.75 12.87
C ASP A 168 -0.55 9.63 14.39
N SER A 169 -0.76 10.74 15.11
CA SER A 169 -0.96 10.72 16.56
C SER A 169 -2.19 9.92 16.98
N ILE A 170 -3.28 10.03 16.21
CA ILE A 170 -4.52 9.25 16.45
C ILE A 170 -4.26 7.76 16.17
N GLU A 171 -3.63 7.41 15.04
CA GLU A 171 -3.30 6.00 14.73
C GLU A 171 -2.37 5.38 15.78
N GLU A 172 -1.38 6.13 16.25
CA GLU A 172 -0.49 5.67 17.32
C GLU A 172 -1.28 5.37 18.59
N LYS A 173 -2.21 6.25 19.00
CA LYS A 173 -3.07 6.03 20.18
C LYS A 173 -3.96 4.81 20.02
N ILE A 174 -4.55 4.61 18.83
CA ILE A 174 -5.34 3.41 18.53
C ILE A 174 -4.46 2.15 18.65
N ASN A 175 -3.24 2.17 18.12
CA ASN A 175 -2.32 1.04 18.19
C ASN A 175 -1.90 0.73 19.65
N GLN A 176 -1.64 1.76 20.47
CA GLN A 176 -1.34 1.59 21.89
C GLN A 176 -2.53 0.96 22.64
N ASN A 177 -3.75 1.47 22.44
CA ASN A 177 -4.94 0.92 23.07
C ASN A 177 -5.20 -0.54 22.66
N ASN A 178 -4.99 -0.89 21.39
CA ASN A 178 -5.13 -2.26 20.91
C ASN A 178 -4.08 -3.20 21.54
N LYS A 179 -2.86 -2.75 21.77
CA LYS A 179 -1.83 -3.52 22.51
C LYS A 179 -2.23 -3.75 23.95
N ILE A 180 -2.73 -2.72 24.63
CA ILE A 180 -3.21 -2.81 26.02
C ILE A 180 -4.37 -3.83 26.10
N ASN A 181 -5.38 -3.70 25.25
CA ASN A 181 -6.53 -4.61 25.24
C ASN A 181 -6.11 -6.06 24.99
N LYS A 182 -5.19 -6.31 24.05
CA LYS A 182 -4.65 -7.65 23.81
C LYS A 182 -3.98 -8.24 25.06
N ASN A 183 -3.21 -7.43 25.78
CA ASN A 183 -2.53 -7.88 27.01
C ASN A 183 -3.52 -8.15 28.17
N LEU A 184 -4.65 -7.41 28.21
CA LEU A 184 -5.70 -7.64 29.21
C LEU A 184 -6.53 -8.91 28.92
N CYS A 185 -6.75 -9.24 27.65
CA CYS A 185 -7.49 -10.46 27.26
C CYS A 185 -6.65 -11.76 27.41
N CYS A 186 -5.35 -11.66 27.62
CA CYS A 186 -4.47 -12.81 27.83
C CYS A 186 -4.20 -13.12 29.32
N ARG A 187 -4.93 -12.47 30.21
CA ARG A 187 -4.98 -12.77 31.66
C ARG A 187 -6.32 -13.41 32.01
#